data_52a3349dbc6419f6d232f4cbe7bcb939
#
_entry.id   52a3349dbc6419f6d232f4cbe7bcb939
#
_cell.length_a   1.000
_cell.length_b   1.000
_cell.length_c   1.000
_cell.angle_alpha   90.00
_cell.angle_beta   90.00
_cell.angle_gamma   90.00
#
_symmetry.space_group_name_H-M   'P 1'
#
loop_
_entity.id
_entity.type
_entity.pdbx_description
1 polymer ?
#
loop_
_entity_poly.entity_id
_entity_poly.type
_entity_poly.pdbx_seq_one_letter_code
_entity_poly.pdbx_strand_id
1 'polypeptide(L)'
;MKVALGFRPHSGWAAAVAVHADPTQGVLERRRVALADLPPPVQPYHEAAGLDPGEAAALVEQATTAAYGAAGAELSTLVDRLRAAGHEVVAAGVAAGPGTVREDLPLDRVLAAHGTLHAAEGELYRDVLVDAAGGLGLPVTLVPPREVPALARQLLGLDDGSVRALLTELGRPHGPPWTRDHKDATVAALLALDPQPVRARAGPAAAPSAAGPGRRPGAGRRSRPARHR
;
A
#
# COMPACT_ATOMS: atom_id res chain seq x y z
N MET A 1 4.30 -3.81 23.65
CA MET A 1 4.70 -5.04 22.91
C MET A 1 4.86 -4.67 21.44
N LYS A 2 5.82 -5.31 20.70
CA LYS A 2 6.02 -5.03 19.26
C LYS A 2 4.93 -5.64 18.42
N VAL A 3 4.43 -4.86 17.45
CA VAL A 3 3.40 -5.27 16.49
C VAL A 3 3.77 -4.81 15.08
N ALA A 4 3.31 -5.54 14.06
CA ALA A 4 3.35 -5.11 12.69
C ALA A 4 1.94 -4.92 12.14
N LEU A 5 1.81 -3.99 11.20
CA LEU A 5 0.58 -3.79 10.44
C LEU A 5 0.63 -4.62 9.15
N GLY A 6 -0.48 -5.18 8.75
CA GLY A 6 -0.64 -5.84 7.47
C GLY A 6 -1.84 -5.29 6.73
N PHE A 7 -1.68 -5.08 5.44
CA PHE A 7 -2.71 -4.49 4.59
C PHE A 7 -2.96 -5.34 3.34
N ARG A 8 -4.23 -5.45 2.95
CA ARG A 8 -4.65 -5.94 1.64
C ARG A 8 -5.47 -4.83 0.98
N PRO A 9 -4.87 -4.06 0.04
CA PRO A 9 -5.55 -2.95 -0.62
C PRO A 9 -6.59 -3.41 -1.64
N HIS A 10 -7.63 -2.58 -1.76
CA HIS A 10 -8.68 -2.57 -2.76
C HIS A 10 -8.94 -1.11 -3.18
N SER A 11 -9.74 -0.89 -4.23
CA SER A 11 -10.13 0.47 -4.62
C SER A 11 -10.86 1.17 -3.48
N GLY A 12 -10.26 2.24 -2.96
CA GLY A 12 -10.79 3.09 -1.90
C GLY A 12 -10.71 2.54 -0.46
N TRP A 13 -10.19 1.36 -0.23
CA TRP A 13 -10.06 0.80 1.12
C TRP A 13 -9.00 -0.30 1.22
N ALA A 14 -8.64 -0.68 2.45
CA ALA A 14 -7.83 -1.87 2.71
C ALA A 14 -8.40 -2.69 3.87
N ALA A 15 -8.28 -4.02 3.78
CA ALA A 15 -8.32 -4.86 4.97
C ALA A 15 -7.00 -4.67 5.72
N ALA A 16 -7.08 -4.34 6.99
CA ALA A 16 -5.94 -4.13 7.85
C ALA A 16 -5.98 -5.08 9.05
N VAL A 17 -4.81 -5.53 9.46
CA VAL A 17 -4.60 -6.30 10.69
C VAL A 17 -3.41 -5.73 11.45
N ALA A 18 -3.43 -5.84 12.78
CA ALA A 18 -2.25 -5.66 13.62
C ALA A 18 -1.88 -7.02 14.20
N VAL A 19 -0.62 -7.43 14.03
CA VAL A 19 -0.12 -8.75 14.44
C VAL A 19 1.00 -8.58 15.44
N HIS A 20 0.95 -9.33 16.53
CA HIS A 20 2.05 -9.36 17.50
C HIS A 20 3.33 -9.93 16.89
N ALA A 21 4.48 -9.38 17.26
CA ALA A 21 5.78 -9.94 16.90
C ALA A 21 6.02 -11.32 17.54
N ASP A 22 5.40 -11.58 18.68
CA ASP A 22 5.33 -12.92 19.29
C ASP A 22 4.16 -13.68 18.63
N PRO A 23 4.43 -14.71 17.81
CA PRO A 23 3.39 -15.42 17.08
C PRO A 23 2.39 -16.13 17.99
N THR A 24 2.73 -16.37 19.26
CA THR A 24 1.82 -17.02 20.22
C THR A 24 0.67 -16.11 20.64
N GLN A 25 0.84 -14.79 20.49
CA GLN A 25 -0.19 -13.78 20.81
C GLN A 25 -1.11 -13.45 19.63
N GLY A 26 -0.76 -13.89 18.45
CA GLY A 26 -1.62 -13.85 17.27
C GLY A 26 -1.95 -12.46 16.75
N VAL A 27 -3.17 -12.30 16.27
CA VAL A 27 -3.71 -11.04 15.73
C VAL A 27 -4.30 -10.22 16.87
N LEU A 28 -3.84 -8.99 17.02
CA LEU A 28 -4.34 -8.03 18.02
C LEU A 28 -5.69 -7.45 17.61
N GLU A 29 -5.80 -7.05 16.35
CA GLU A 29 -7.05 -6.50 15.80
C GLU A 29 -7.11 -6.65 14.28
N ARG A 30 -8.33 -6.56 13.75
CA ARG A 30 -8.61 -6.39 12.34
C ARG A 30 -9.54 -5.21 12.12
N ARG A 31 -9.40 -4.53 11.01
CA ARG A 31 -10.29 -3.43 10.64
C ARG A 31 -10.33 -3.21 9.13
N ARG A 32 -11.31 -2.44 8.69
CA ARG A 32 -11.32 -1.80 7.39
C ARG A 32 -10.75 -0.39 7.54
N VAL A 33 -9.79 -0.05 6.70
CA VAL A 33 -9.18 1.29 6.60
C VAL A 33 -9.71 1.94 5.34
N ALA A 34 -10.27 3.14 5.44
CA ALA A 34 -10.66 3.93 4.29
C ALA A 34 -9.42 4.54 3.65
N LEU A 35 -9.30 4.45 2.32
CA LEU A 35 -8.22 5.02 1.54
C LEU A 35 -8.72 6.07 0.55
N ALA A 36 -10.02 6.29 0.49
CA ALA A 36 -10.67 7.37 -0.22
C ALA A 36 -12.05 7.65 0.39
N ASP A 37 -12.41 8.93 0.43
CA ASP A 37 -13.73 9.43 0.78
C ASP A 37 -14.40 10.03 -0.46
N LEU A 38 -15.72 9.92 -0.57
CA LEU A 38 -16.48 10.54 -1.65
C LEU A 38 -16.83 12.01 -1.33
N PRO A 39 -16.77 12.91 -2.32
CA PRO A 39 -16.04 12.91 -3.57
C PRO A 39 -14.56 13.14 -3.36
N PRO A 40 -13.61 12.72 -4.16
CA PRO A 40 -13.70 12.20 -5.54
C PRO A 40 -13.95 10.68 -5.61
N PRO A 41 -14.17 10.12 -6.82
CA PRO A 41 -14.51 8.71 -6.98
C PRO A 41 -13.38 7.77 -6.53
N VAL A 42 -13.75 6.59 -6.02
CA VAL A 42 -12.79 5.56 -5.56
C VAL A 42 -12.10 4.82 -6.71
N GLN A 43 -12.55 5.01 -7.94
CA GLN A 43 -11.95 4.43 -9.16
C GLN A 43 -11.66 5.55 -10.18
N PRO A 44 -10.72 6.47 -9.85
CA PRO A 44 -10.51 7.67 -10.65
C PRO A 44 -10.03 7.39 -12.07
N TYR A 45 -9.24 6.34 -12.31
CA TYR A 45 -8.81 5.99 -13.67
C TYR A 45 -9.96 5.44 -14.51
N HIS A 46 -10.90 4.71 -13.91
CA HIS A 46 -12.09 4.22 -14.61
C HIS A 46 -13.03 5.38 -14.99
N GLU A 47 -13.28 6.29 -14.07
CA GLU A 47 -14.10 7.46 -14.30
C GLU A 47 -13.46 8.42 -15.32
N ALA A 48 -12.13 8.57 -15.28
CA ALA A 48 -11.38 9.43 -16.19
C ALA A 48 -11.36 8.91 -17.64
N ALA A 49 -11.53 7.61 -17.87
CA ALA A 49 -11.40 6.99 -19.19
C ALA A 49 -12.40 7.50 -20.24
N GLY A 50 -13.50 8.15 -19.81
CA GLY A 50 -14.52 8.73 -20.69
C GLY A 50 -14.50 10.24 -20.80
N LEU A 51 -13.53 10.92 -20.17
CA LEU A 51 -13.47 12.37 -20.08
C LEU A 51 -12.49 12.98 -21.09
N ASP A 52 -12.62 14.28 -21.34
CA ASP A 52 -11.61 15.04 -22.06
C ASP A 52 -10.26 14.99 -21.33
N PRO A 53 -9.11 15.07 -22.04
CA PRO A 53 -7.80 14.90 -21.44
C PRO A 53 -7.49 15.81 -20.25
N GLY A 54 -7.97 17.07 -20.30
CA GLY A 54 -7.79 18.02 -19.20
C GLY A 54 -8.63 17.67 -17.97
N GLU A 55 -9.88 17.27 -18.17
CA GLU A 55 -10.79 16.83 -17.11
C GLU A 55 -10.32 15.52 -16.49
N ALA A 56 -9.88 14.57 -17.33
CA ALA A 56 -9.31 13.30 -16.88
C ALA A 56 -8.10 13.50 -15.99
N ALA A 57 -7.16 14.36 -16.38
CA ALA A 57 -5.98 14.68 -15.59
C ALA A 57 -6.33 15.33 -14.25
N ALA A 58 -7.24 16.31 -14.26
CA ALA A 58 -7.68 16.97 -13.04
C ALA A 58 -8.39 16.03 -12.07
N LEU A 59 -9.24 15.12 -12.58
CA LEU A 59 -9.93 14.13 -11.76
C LEU A 59 -8.95 13.15 -11.09
N VAL A 60 -8.00 12.59 -11.87
CA VAL A 60 -7.01 11.65 -11.34
C VAL A 60 -6.10 12.34 -10.32
N GLU A 61 -5.64 13.55 -10.57
CA GLU A 61 -4.81 14.33 -9.63
C GLU A 61 -5.56 14.61 -8.31
N GLN A 62 -6.81 15.08 -8.41
CA GLN A 62 -7.65 15.33 -7.23
C GLN A 62 -7.87 14.06 -6.40
N ALA A 63 -8.24 12.96 -7.05
CA ALA A 63 -8.49 11.70 -6.37
C ALA A 63 -7.21 11.10 -5.76
N THR A 64 -6.09 11.20 -6.46
CA THR A 64 -4.78 10.79 -5.95
C THR A 64 -4.42 11.57 -4.70
N THR A 65 -4.51 12.89 -4.73
CA THR A 65 -4.23 13.76 -3.58
C THR A 65 -5.12 13.42 -2.39
N ALA A 66 -6.41 13.23 -2.62
CA ALA A 66 -7.36 12.85 -1.57
C ALA A 66 -7.03 11.46 -0.98
N ALA A 67 -6.65 10.49 -1.81
CA ALA A 67 -6.30 9.15 -1.35
C ALA A 67 -5.03 9.13 -0.48
N TYR A 68 -3.99 9.90 -0.84
CA TYR A 68 -2.80 10.08 0.00
C TYR A 68 -3.14 10.71 1.34
N GLY A 69 -3.98 11.75 1.35
CA GLY A 69 -4.45 12.40 2.57
C GLY A 69 -5.24 11.45 3.48
N ALA A 70 -6.18 10.70 2.92
CA ALA A 70 -7.00 9.75 3.65
C ALA A 70 -6.14 8.61 4.26
N ALA A 71 -5.25 8.01 3.46
CA ALA A 71 -4.36 6.96 3.95
C ALA A 71 -3.45 7.45 5.08
N GLY A 72 -2.86 8.64 4.94
CA GLY A 72 -2.02 9.26 5.97
C GLY A 72 -2.76 9.46 7.29
N ALA A 73 -3.96 10.03 7.24
CA ALA A 73 -4.80 10.27 8.41
C ALA A 73 -5.22 8.97 9.11
N GLU A 74 -5.69 7.99 8.33
CA GLU A 74 -6.13 6.69 8.85
C GLU A 74 -4.98 5.89 9.49
N LEU A 75 -3.81 5.83 8.83
CA LEU A 75 -2.66 5.11 9.37
C LEU A 75 -2.08 5.81 10.61
N SER A 76 -2.01 7.14 10.62
CA SER A 76 -1.61 7.90 11.81
C SER A 76 -2.53 7.59 12.99
N THR A 77 -3.84 7.68 12.78
CA THR A 77 -4.85 7.37 13.81
C THR A 77 -4.70 5.93 14.32
N LEU A 78 -4.48 4.97 13.43
CA LEU A 78 -4.30 3.56 13.80
C LEU A 78 -3.03 3.38 14.65
N VAL A 79 -1.90 3.93 14.20
CA VAL A 79 -0.62 3.82 14.90
C VAL A 79 -0.66 4.50 16.25
N ASP A 80 -1.24 5.70 16.35
CA ASP A 80 -1.34 6.44 17.62
C ASP A 80 -2.22 5.72 18.63
N ARG A 81 -3.32 5.10 18.18
CA ARG A 81 -4.17 4.29 19.04
C ARG A 81 -3.45 3.04 19.56
N LEU A 82 -2.67 2.36 18.71
CA LEU A 82 -1.88 1.20 19.12
C LEU A 82 -0.78 1.61 20.10
N ARG A 83 -0.12 2.74 19.88
CA ARG A 83 0.88 3.30 20.80
C ARG A 83 0.26 3.67 22.14
N ALA A 84 -0.89 4.31 22.14
CA ALA A 84 -1.63 4.63 23.36
C ALA A 84 -2.05 3.38 24.17
N ALA A 85 -2.28 2.26 23.49
CA ALA A 85 -2.53 0.95 24.10
C ALA A 85 -1.24 0.21 24.57
N GLY A 86 -0.08 0.85 24.50
CA GLY A 86 1.20 0.29 24.96
C GLY A 86 1.90 -0.62 23.95
N HIS A 87 1.51 -0.54 22.66
CA HIS A 87 2.15 -1.28 21.58
C HIS A 87 3.17 -0.41 20.82
N GLU A 88 4.27 -1.01 20.41
CA GLU A 88 5.27 -0.41 19.50
C GLU A 88 5.02 -0.95 18.10
N VAL A 89 4.56 -0.10 17.18
CA VAL A 89 4.40 -0.47 15.76
C VAL A 89 5.77 -0.38 15.11
N VAL A 90 6.27 -1.50 14.57
CA VAL A 90 7.67 -1.62 14.12
C VAL A 90 7.81 -1.84 12.61
N ALA A 91 6.77 -2.25 11.92
CA ALA A 91 6.82 -2.53 10.48
C ALA A 91 5.42 -2.54 9.85
N ALA A 92 5.35 -2.44 8.54
CA ALA A 92 4.14 -2.61 7.76
C ALA A 92 4.37 -3.58 6.59
N GLY A 93 3.43 -4.50 6.36
CA GLY A 93 3.38 -5.38 5.20
C GLY A 93 2.18 -5.05 4.32
N VAL A 94 2.37 -4.98 3.01
CA VAL A 94 1.29 -4.73 2.06
C VAL A 94 1.19 -5.91 1.10
N ALA A 95 0.05 -6.61 1.12
CA ALA A 95 -0.24 -7.71 0.21
C ALA A 95 -0.61 -7.16 -1.18
N ALA A 96 0.40 -6.62 -1.86
CA ALA A 96 0.33 -6.08 -3.22
C ALA A 96 1.66 -6.34 -3.94
N GLY A 97 1.59 -6.49 -5.26
CA GLY A 97 2.77 -6.65 -6.10
C GLY A 97 3.50 -5.32 -6.34
N PRO A 98 4.70 -5.38 -6.92
CA PRO A 98 5.35 -4.20 -7.48
C PRO A 98 4.48 -3.62 -8.60
N GLY A 99 4.66 -2.34 -8.89
CA GLY A 99 4.00 -1.68 -10.01
C GLY A 99 4.36 -2.32 -11.35
N THR A 100 3.42 -2.26 -12.28
CA THR A 100 3.57 -2.74 -13.66
C THR A 100 3.36 -1.63 -14.68
N VAL A 101 2.75 -0.52 -14.27
CA VAL A 101 2.61 0.68 -15.09
C VAL A 101 3.94 1.42 -15.08
N ARG A 102 4.42 1.77 -16.27
CA ARG A 102 5.66 2.53 -16.40
C ARG A 102 5.44 3.95 -15.92
N GLU A 103 6.35 4.47 -15.10
CA GLU A 103 6.29 5.83 -14.54
C GLU A 103 6.23 6.94 -15.61
N ASP A 104 6.82 6.69 -16.79
CA ASP A 104 6.84 7.62 -17.91
C ASP A 104 5.66 7.45 -18.89
N LEU A 105 4.70 6.56 -18.59
CA LEU A 105 3.56 6.32 -19.47
C LEU A 105 2.55 7.48 -19.34
N PRO A 106 2.25 8.22 -20.44
CA PRO A 106 1.28 9.30 -20.40
C PRO A 106 -0.12 8.82 -20.00
N LEU A 107 -0.88 9.67 -19.30
CA LEU A 107 -2.20 9.33 -18.77
C LEU A 107 -3.17 8.84 -19.85
N ASP A 108 -3.17 9.45 -21.03
CA ASP A 108 -4.00 9.01 -22.17
C ASP A 108 -3.72 7.57 -22.55
N ARG A 109 -2.47 7.12 -22.47
CA ARG A 109 -2.06 5.73 -22.72
C ARG A 109 -2.46 4.79 -21.59
N VAL A 110 -2.42 5.26 -20.35
CA VAL A 110 -2.92 4.50 -19.19
C VAL A 110 -4.41 4.24 -19.36
N LEU A 111 -5.19 5.28 -19.72
CA LEU A 111 -6.65 5.21 -19.85
C LEU A 111 -7.10 4.43 -21.08
N ALA A 112 -6.30 4.37 -22.15
CA ALA A 112 -6.66 3.70 -23.39
C ALA A 112 -6.69 2.16 -23.30
N ALA A 113 -6.01 1.57 -22.31
CA ALA A 113 -5.89 0.12 -22.19
C ALA A 113 -6.45 -0.36 -20.86
N HIS A 114 -7.53 -1.14 -20.90
CA HIS A 114 -8.23 -1.62 -19.70
C HIS A 114 -7.31 -2.30 -18.68
N GLY A 115 -6.36 -3.13 -19.12
CA GLY A 115 -5.40 -3.77 -18.23
C GLY A 115 -4.46 -2.78 -17.54
N THR A 116 -4.00 -1.74 -18.24
CA THR A 116 -3.14 -0.69 -17.69
C THR A 116 -3.91 0.19 -16.70
N LEU A 117 -5.15 0.50 -17.04
CA LEU A 117 -6.06 1.28 -16.19
C LEU A 117 -6.31 0.56 -14.86
N HIS A 118 -6.62 -0.74 -14.88
CA HIS A 118 -6.76 -1.55 -13.67
C HIS A 118 -5.47 -1.64 -12.86
N ALA A 119 -4.33 -1.73 -13.55
CA ALA A 119 -3.03 -1.74 -12.89
C ALA A 119 -2.77 -0.41 -12.17
N ALA A 120 -3.01 0.73 -12.84
CA ALA A 120 -2.85 2.06 -12.24
C ALA A 120 -3.76 2.27 -11.02
N GLU A 121 -5.01 1.80 -11.10
CA GLU A 121 -5.94 1.81 -9.96
C GLU A 121 -5.39 1.03 -8.76
N GLY A 122 -4.88 -0.18 -9.00
CA GLY A 122 -4.30 -1.01 -7.96
C GLY A 122 -3.00 -0.44 -7.38
N GLU A 123 -2.20 0.21 -8.23
CA GLU A 123 -0.96 0.87 -7.83
C GLU A 123 -1.22 2.09 -6.97
N LEU A 124 -2.20 2.91 -7.29
CA LEU A 124 -2.61 4.04 -6.46
C LEU A 124 -2.85 3.59 -5.01
N TYR A 125 -3.70 2.58 -4.79
CA TYR A 125 -4.07 2.15 -3.44
C TYR A 125 -2.99 1.33 -2.72
N ARG A 126 -2.02 0.78 -3.44
CA ARG A 126 -0.77 0.26 -2.88
C ARG A 126 0.11 1.41 -2.40
N ASP A 127 0.32 2.41 -3.25
CA ASP A 127 1.32 3.47 -3.05
C ASP A 127 0.93 4.39 -1.90
N VAL A 128 -0.36 4.72 -1.74
CA VAL A 128 -0.82 5.52 -0.60
C VAL A 128 -0.57 4.81 0.73
N LEU A 129 -0.64 3.48 0.79
CA LEU A 129 -0.32 2.73 2.01
C LEU A 129 1.18 2.68 2.27
N VAL A 130 1.99 2.52 1.22
CA VAL A 130 3.46 2.51 1.31
C VAL A 130 3.96 3.86 1.79
N ASP A 131 3.45 4.95 1.19
CA ASP A 131 3.81 6.32 1.55
C ASP A 131 3.39 6.66 2.98
N ALA A 132 2.13 6.38 3.35
CA ALA A 132 1.62 6.62 4.69
C ALA A 132 2.40 5.88 5.77
N ALA A 133 2.75 4.60 5.53
CA ALA A 133 3.58 3.83 6.46
C ALA A 133 5.02 4.37 6.51
N GLY A 134 5.61 4.73 5.37
CA GLY A 134 6.94 5.35 5.28
C GLY A 134 7.00 6.70 5.99
N GLY A 135 5.97 7.54 5.85
CA GLY A 135 5.84 8.81 6.57
C GLY A 135 5.79 8.67 8.09
N LEU A 136 5.34 7.54 8.60
CA LEU A 136 5.37 7.18 10.03
C LEU A 136 6.68 6.52 10.46
N GLY A 137 7.67 6.41 9.57
CA GLY A 137 8.97 5.79 9.82
C GLY A 137 8.95 4.25 9.87
N LEU A 138 7.89 3.63 9.34
CA LEU A 138 7.76 2.18 9.34
C LEU A 138 8.44 1.58 8.08
N PRO A 139 9.33 0.60 8.21
CA PRO A 139 9.79 -0.17 7.06
C PRO A 139 8.62 -0.94 6.44
N VAL A 140 8.53 -0.90 5.10
CA VAL A 140 7.44 -1.53 4.36
C VAL A 140 7.95 -2.74 3.58
N THR A 141 7.19 -3.84 3.66
CA THR A 141 7.43 -5.06 2.87
C THR A 141 6.25 -5.28 1.92
N LEU A 142 6.51 -5.29 0.60
CA LEU A 142 5.52 -5.66 -0.41
C LEU A 142 5.51 -7.18 -0.61
N VAL A 143 4.33 -7.76 -0.65
CA VAL A 143 4.11 -9.19 -0.80
C VAL A 143 3.13 -9.43 -1.95
N PRO A 144 3.59 -9.88 -3.12
CA PRO A 144 2.68 -10.14 -4.23
C PRO A 144 1.61 -11.18 -3.84
N PRO A 145 0.30 -10.91 -4.05
CA PRO A 145 -0.78 -11.79 -3.57
C PRO A 145 -0.68 -13.23 -4.06
N ARG A 146 -0.16 -13.45 -5.26
CA ARG A 146 0.11 -14.79 -5.83
C ARG A 146 1.20 -15.55 -5.05
N GLU A 147 2.09 -14.84 -4.36
CA GLU A 147 3.22 -15.41 -3.64
C GLU A 147 2.93 -15.64 -2.15
N VAL A 148 1.87 -15.01 -1.62
CA VAL A 148 1.48 -15.12 -0.21
C VAL A 148 1.45 -16.57 0.29
N PRO A 149 0.83 -17.56 -0.41
CA PRO A 149 0.81 -18.94 0.11
C PRO A 149 2.21 -19.56 0.23
N ALA A 150 3.06 -19.36 -0.77
CA ALA A 150 4.39 -19.91 -0.78
C ALA A 150 5.32 -19.26 0.26
N LEU A 151 5.21 -17.93 0.41
CA LEU A 151 5.95 -17.17 1.41
C LEU A 151 5.50 -17.49 2.83
N ALA A 152 4.18 -17.72 3.05
CA ALA A 152 3.66 -18.17 4.34
C ALA A 152 4.23 -19.53 4.75
N ARG A 153 4.30 -20.50 3.82
CA ARG A 153 4.93 -21.80 4.10
C ARG A 153 6.40 -21.66 4.47
N GLN A 154 7.12 -20.86 3.72
CA GLN A 154 8.55 -20.63 3.96
C GLN A 154 8.81 -19.95 5.31
N LEU A 155 8.01 -18.92 5.64
CA LEU A 155 8.13 -18.19 6.90
C LEU A 155 7.82 -19.08 8.11
N LEU A 156 6.74 -19.87 8.03
CA LEU A 156 6.21 -20.64 9.15
C LEU A 156 6.81 -22.06 9.24
N GLY A 157 7.48 -22.54 8.19
CA GLY A 157 7.99 -23.90 8.15
C GLY A 157 6.87 -24.96 8.09
N LEU A 158 5.67 -24.61 7.59
CA LEU A 158 4.47 -25.44 7.60
C LEU A 158 4.01 -25.78 6.18
N ASP A 159 3.25 -26.88 6.03
CA ASP A 159 2.54 -27.22 4.81
C ASP A 159 1.30 -26.32 4.57
N ASP A 160 0.70 -26.40 3.37
CA ASP A 160 -0.48 -25.60 2.99
C ASP A 160 -1.70 -25.83 3.90
N GLY A 161 -1.90 -27.05 4.38
CA GLY A 161 -3.01 -27.39 5.27
C GLY A 161 -2.84 -26.73 6.62
N SER A 162 -1.66 -26.87 7.20
CA SER A 162 -1.28 -26.31 8.49
C SER A 162 -1.28 -24.77 8.46
N VAL A 163 -0.78 -24.15 7.39
CA VAL A 163 -0.87 -22.68 7.21
C VAL A 163 -2.32 -22.22 7.19
N ARG A 164 -3.19 -22.88 6.42
CA ARG A 164 -4.62 -22.53 6.37
C ARG A 164 -5.30 -22.69 7.72
N ALA A 165 -5.00 -23.75 8.45
CA ALA A 165 -5.52 -24.00 9.79
C ALA A 165 -5.08 -22.90 10.76
N LEU A 166 -3.78 -22.59 10.80
CA LEU A 166 -3.22 -21.52 11.64
C LEU A 166 -3.88 -20.17 11.35
N LEU A 167 -3.93 -19.75 10.08
CA LEU A 167 -4.55 -18.46 9.71
C LEU A 167 -6.05 -18.42 10.04
N THR A 168 -6.74 -19.56 10.08
CA THR A 168 -8.14 -19.63 10.50
C THR A 168 -8.25 -19.48 12.01
N GLU A 169 -7.38 -20.15 12.77
CA GLU A 169 -7.34 -20.04 14.24
C GLU A 169 -7.00 -18.62 14.70
N LEU A 170 -6.04 -17.95 14.05
CA LEU A 170 -5.71 -16.55 14.34
C LEU A 170 -6.90 -15.60 14.19
N GLY A 171 -7.84 -15.92 13.30
CA GLY A 171 -9.07 -15.14 13.12
C GLY A 171 -10.18 -15.45 14.10
N ARG A 172 -10.13 -16.57 14.80
CA ARG A 172 -11.24 -17.03 15.68
C ARG A 172 -11.66 -16.00 16.74
N PRO A 173 -10.72 -15.36 17.46
CA PRO A 173 -11.09 -14.35 18.47
C PRO A 173 -11.81 -13.13 17.90
N HIS A 174 -11.65 -12.87 16.60
CA HIS A 174 -12.20 -11.69 15.93
C HIS A 174 -13.59 -11.93 15.32
N GLY A 175 -14.03 -13.19 15.25
CA GLY A 175 -15.31 -13.57 14.65
C GLY A 175 -15.40 -13.31 13.13
N PRO A 176 -16.59 -13.54 12.53
CA PRO A 176 -16.80 -13.26 11.11
C PRO A 176 -16.95 -11.74 10.84
N PRO A 177 -16.63 -11.29 9.62
CA PRO A 177 -16.00 -12.01 8.55
C PRO A 177 -14.48 -12.10 8.73
N TRP A 178 -13.89 -13.29 8.60
CA TRP A 178 -12.45 -13.50 8.52
C TRP A 178 -12.12 -14.03 7.12
N THR A 179 -11.96 -13.10 6.18
CA THR A 179 -11.84 -13.36 4.75
C THR A 179 -10.42 -13.69 4.33
N ARG A 180 -10.23 -14.01 3.05
CA ARG A 180 -8.92 -14.14 2.44
C ARG A 180 -8.09 -12.87 2.62
N ASP A 181 -8.70 -11.69 2.49
CA ASP A 181 -7.97 -10.42 2.62
C ASP A 181 -7.33 -10.25 3.99
N HIS A 182 -8.03 -10.63 5.06
CA HIS A 182 -7.46 -10.60 6.41
C HIS A 182 -6.31 -11.61 6.55
N LYS A 183 -6.43 -12.80 5.95
CA LYS A 183 -5.37 -13.82 5.96
C LYS A 183 -4.14 -13.36 5.18
N ASP A 184 -4.33 -12.79 3.98
CA ASP A 184 -3.24 -12.23 3.16
C ASP A 184 -2.57 -11.05 3.89
N ALA A 185 -3.34 -10.15 4.51
CA ALA A 185 -2.82 -9.06 5.33
C ALA A 185 -2.04 -9.59 6.55
N THR A 186 -2.53 -10.65 7.22
CA THR A 186 -1.82 -11.29 8.35
C THR A 186 -0.45 -11.82 7.90
N VAL A 187 -0.39 -12.53 6.78
CA VAL A 187 0.89 -13.02 6.23
C VAL A 187 1.81 -11.88 5.87
N ALA A 188 1.28 -10.79 5.27
CA ALA A 188 2.08 -9.62 4.95
C ALA A 188 2.67 -8.96 6.21
N ALA A 189 1.91 -8.85 7.30
CA ALA A 189 2.40 -8.35 8.58
C ALA A 189 3.51 -9.23 9.17
N LEU A 190 3.32 -10.55 9.16
CA LEU A 190 4.34 -11.51 9.64
C LEU A 190 5.62 -11.42 8.81
N LEU A 191 5.52 -11.30 7.49
CA LEU A 191 6.67 -11.11 6.58
C LEU A 191 7.34 -9.75 6.76
N ALA A 192 6.64 -8.73 7.24
CA ALA A 192 7.24 -7.45 7.57
C ALA A 192 8.07 -7.51 8.87
N LEU A 193 7.71 -8.41 9.79
CA LEU A 193 8.51 -8.71 10.99
C LEU A 193 9.77 -9.52 10.66
N ASP A 194 9.67 -10.45 9.71
CA ASP A 194 10.81 -11.21 9.18
C ASP A 194 10.80 -11.21 7.65
N PRO A 195 11.45 -10.24 7.00
CA PRO A 195 11.43 -10.10 5.54
C PRO A 195 12.37 -11.05 4.80
N GLN A 196 13.09 -11.95 5.47
CA GLN A 196 14.05 -12.86 4.84
C GLN A 196 13.45 -13.67 3.68
N PRO A 197 12.26 -14.28 3.81
CA PRO A 197 11.63 -15.03 2.72
C PRO A 197 11.38 -14.17 1.47
N VAL A 198 10.97 -12.91 1.65
CA VAL A 198 10.71 -11.98 0.54
C VAL A 198 12.01 -11.57 -0.14
N ARG A 199 13.04 -11.22 0.65
CA ARG A 199 14.36 -10.82 0.14
C ARG A 199 15.05 -11.94 -0.63
N ALA A 200 14.95 -13.16 -0.16
CA ALA A 200 15.52 -14.33 -0.82
C ALA A 200 14.94 -14.57 -2.23
N ARG A 201 13.65 -14.23 -2.45
CA ARG A 201 12.99 -14.34 -3.76
C ARG A 201 13.27 -13.17 -4.70
N ALA A 202 13.45 -11.98 -4.15
CA ALA A 202 13.78 -10.79 -4.94
C ALA A 202 15.21 -10.82 -5.54
N GLY A 203 16.05 -11.77 -5.11
CA GLY A 203 17.47 -11.80 -5.46
C GLY A 203 18.28 -10.71 -4.74
N PRO A 204 19.58 -10.59 -4.99
CA PRO A 204 20.36 -9.49 -4.45
C PRO A 204 19.78 -8.18 -4.97
N ALA A 205 19.32 -7.31 -4.05
CA ALA A 205 18.81 -6.00 -4.41
C ALA A 205 19.86 -5.26 -5.23
N ALA A 206 19.49 -4.80 -6.41
CA ALA A 206 20.28 -3.78 -7.09
C ALA A 206 20.51 -2.64 -6.09
N ALA A 207 21.75 -2.26 -5.87
CA ALA A 207 22.09 -1.18 -4.96
C ALA A 207 21.21 0.04 -5.30
N PRO A 208 20.66 0.74 -4.29
CA PRO A 208 19.83 1.89 -4.56
C PRO A 208 20.63 2.86 -5.41
N SER A 209 20.16 3.11 -6.63
CA SER A 209 20.70 4.17 -7.48
C SER A 209 20.57 5.44 -6.66
N ALA A 210 21.71 6.10 -6.38
CA ALA A 210 21.72 7.32 -5.61
C ALA A 210 20.75 8.30 -6.28
N ALA A 211 19.63 8.55 -5.64
CA ALA A 211 18.65 9.52 -6.07
C ALA A 211 19.36 10.87 -6.15
N GLY A 212 19.56 11.36 -7.36
CA GLY A 212 20.08 12.69 -7.62
C GLY A 212 19.14 13.71 -6.96
N PRO A 213 19.68 14.86 -6.47
CA PRO A 213 18.89 15.84 -5.73
C PRO A 213 17.72 16.35 -6.56
N GLY A 214 16.54 16.30 -5.96
CA GLY A 214 15.26 16.67 -6.56
C GLY A 214 15.34 18.00 -7.34
N ARG A 215 14.88 17.98 -8.56
CA ARG A 215 14.66 19.17 -9.37
C ARG A 215 13.56 20.00 -8.70
N ARG A 216 13.94 21.08 -8.04
CA ARG A 216 13.00 22.13 -7.65
C ARG A 216 12.32 22.68 -8.91
N PRO A 217 11.00 22.94 -8.92
CA PRO A 217 10.35 23.62 -10.04
C PRO A 217 10.96 25.01 -10.21
N GLY A 218 11.42 25.30 -11.43
CA GLY A 218 12.11 26.53 -11.78
C GLY A 218 11.22 27.75 -11.58
N ALA A 219 11.72 28.69 -10.80
CA ALA A 219 11.15 30.02 -10.66
C ALA A 219 11.09 30.70 -12.04
N GLY A 220 9.91 31.20 -12.38
CA GLY A 220 9.61 31.85 -13.65
C GLY A 220 10.59 32.97 -14.01
N ARG A 221 11.11 32.92 -15.20
CA ARG A 221 11.87 33.97 -15.87
C ARG A 221 10.97 35.17 -16.08
N ARG A 222 11.16 36.25 -15.29
CA ARG A 222 10.56 37.56 -15.53
C ARG A 222 11.14 38.12 -16.82
N SER A 223 10.29 38.37 -17.81
CA SER A 223 10.60 39.07 -19.05
C SER A 223 10.96 40.55 -18.74
N ARG A 224 12.11 40.98 -19.22
CA ARG A 224 12.56 42.37 -19.17
C ARG A 224 11.90 43.14 -20.31
N PRO A 225 11.37 44.36 -20.11
CA PRO A 225 10.79 45.14 -21.20
C PRO A 225 11.89 45.70 -22.11
N ALA A 226 11.64 45.66 -23.42
CA ALA A 226 12.47 46.28 -24.45
C ALA A 226 12.40 47.81 -24.35
N ARG A 227 13.54 48.48 -24.32
CA ARG A 227 13.66 49.92 -24.51
C ARG A 227 13.78 50.22 -26.01
N HIS A 228 12.84 51.00 -26.53
CA HIS A 228 12.95 51.64 -27.84
C HIS A 228 14.05 52.70 -27.84
N ARG A 229 14.89 52.67 -28.86
CA ARG A 229 15.44 53.77 -29.62
C ARG A 229 15.41 53.41 -31.10
#